data_7212f305b2bb1b741f059c02d6bfd1bf
#
_entry.id   7212f305b2bb1b741f059c02d6bfd1bf
#
_cell.length_a   1.000
_cell.length_b   1.000
_cell.length_c   1.000
_cell.angle_alpha   90.00
_cell.angle_beta   90.00
_cell.angle_gamma   90.00
#
_symmetry.space_group_name_H-M   'P 1'
#
loop_
_entity.id
_entity.type
_entity.pdbx_description
1 polymer ?
#
loop_
_entity_poly.entity_id
_entity_poly.type
_entity_poly.pdbx_seq_one_letter_code
_entity_poly.pdbx_strand_id
1 'polypeptide(L)'
;MSGRIAAAVCLATSALAMSCSTPSTEADNGALLSSTTSSRPSTTPPDSAPNDVTEFTYKGEVAAPDVPNGLDWFNVARPLSLVTDLRGKIVILDFWTQGCVNCLHVIPDLHRLEEEFPDSLAVIGVHWAKFDHERTSEAIGKAIQRLGIQHPVVNDDHEYLRRSYRVQAWPTLVLIDPLGRVVGVHAGEGVYPLFEPVIDQMTREYGAANLIDVRPLELIAKSPDSIPTVLSFPGKVLADPFGDRLFIADSGHHRVVIT
;
A
#
# COMPACT_ATOMS: atom_id res chain seq x y z
N MET A 1 -0.56 41.87 37.65
CA MET A 1 -0.24 40.82 38.61
C MET A 1 0.31 39.63 37.81
N SER A 2 1.61 39.46 37.93
CA SER A 2 2.41 38.43 37.23
C SER A 2 2.21 37.06 37.89
N GLY A 3 2.06 36.04 37.10
CA GLY A 3 2.17 34.64 37.51
C GLY A 3 2.93 33.83 36.47
N ARG A 4 4.25 33.73 36.69
CA ARG A 4 5.15 32.82 35.95
C ARG A 4 4.95 31.41 36.52
N ILE A 5 4.75 30.41 35.64
CA ILE A 5 4.90 29.01 36.02
C ILE A 5 6.08 28.45 35.22
N ALA A 6 7.06 27.97 35.96
CA ALA A 6 8.32 27.42 35.48
C ALA A 6 8.13 26.00 34.95
N ALA A 7 8.78 25.71 33.83
CA ALA A 7 8.94 24.37 33.29
C ALA A 7 10.08 23.65 34.03
N ALA A 8 9.83 22.45 34.52
CA ALA A 8 10.85 21.54 35.01
C ALA A 8 11.18 20.53 33.94
N VAL A 9 12.42 20.61 33.45
CA VAL A 9 13.04 19.61 32.59
C VAL A 9 13.66 18.55 33.51
N CYS A 10 13.28 17.29 33.31
CA CYS A 10 13.93 16.16 33.95
C CYS A 10 14.72 15.37 32.89
N LEU A 11 16.05 15.61 32.87
CA LEU A 11 17.01 14.76 32.20
C LEU A 11 17.30 13.54 33.08
N ALA A 12 17.14 12.34 32.56
CA ALA A 12 17.71 11.15 33.15
C ALA A 12 18.62 10.46 32.13
N THR A 13 19.90 10.67 32.31
CA THR A 13 21.01 9.91 31.73
C THR A 13 21.23 8.67 32.58
N SER A 14 21.34 7.50 31.93
CA SER A 14 21.96 6.32 32.54
C SER A 14 22.71 5.55 31.48
N ALA A 15 24.02 5.67 31.55
CA ALA A 15 25.01 4.80 30.91
C ALA A 15 25.45 3.75 31.94
N LEU A 16 25.62 2.50 31.50
CA LEU A 16 26.54 1.48 32.07
C LEU A 16 26.58 0.34 31.04
N ALA A 17 27.69 0.16 30.36
CA ALA A 17 28.95 -0.48 30.65
C ALA A 17 28.93 -2.01 30.40
N MET A 18 29.60 -2.34 29.31
CA MET A 18 30.59 -3.41 29.06
C MET A 18 30.63 -4.62 30.02
N SER A 19 30.57 -5.82 29.44
CA SER A 19 31.52 -6.87 29.85
C SER A 19 31.82 -7.80 28.70
N CYS A 20 33.09 -7.82 28.34
CA CYS A 20 33.81 -8.74 27.46
C CYS A 20 34.25 -9.93 28.31
N SER A 21 34.14 -11.17 27.80
CA SER A 21 34.94 -12.28 28.30
C SER A 21 35.02 -13.39 27.24
N THR A 22 36.17 -13.53 26.58
CA THR A 22 36.79 -14.78 26.12
C THR A 22 37.80 -15.20 27.17
N PRO A 23 38.16 -16.46 27.34
CA PRO A 23 39.21 -17.13 26.60
C PRO A 23 39.00 -18.62 26.33
N SER A 24 39.51 -19.16 25.19
CA SER A 24 40.81 -19.80 24.99
C SER A 24 41.05 -21.21 25.54
N THR A 25 41.56 -22.04 24.59
CA THR A 25 42.54 -23.13 24.71
C THR A 25 42.03 -24.46 25.27
N GLU A 26 42.44 -25.62 24.84
CA GLU A 26 43.53 -26.22 24.04
C GLU A 26 43.16 -27.67 23.79
N ALA A 27 43.48 -28.20 22.64
CA ALA A 27 44.38 -29.28 22.27
C ALA A 27 44.41 -30.53 23.16
N ASP A 28 44.24 -31.71 22.61
CA ASP A 28 45.34 -32.65 22.40
C ASP A 28 44.90 -34.00 21.78
N ASN A 29 45.66 -34.43 20.80
CA ASN A 29 46.21 -35.73 20.44
C ASN A 29 45.41 -37.04 20.60
N GLY A 30 45.46 -37.80 19.52
CA GLY A 30 45.89 -39.17 19.69
C GLY A 30 45.30 -40.21 18.74
N ALA A 31 46.16 -40.60 17.77
CA ALA A 31 46.43 -41.96 17.28
C ALA A 31 45.43 -42.67 16.35
N LEU A 32 45.94 -42.84 15.15
CA LEU A 32 45.94 -43.97 14.22
C LEU A 32 45.33 -45.32 14.71
N LEU A 33 44.47 -45.89 13.87
CA LEU A 33 44.67 -47.26 13.38
C LEU A 33 43.85 -47.50 12.11
N SER A 34 44.54 -47.96 11.08
CA SER A 34 44.07 -48.45 9.80
C SER A 34 43.28 -49.75 9.94
N SER A 35 42.18 -49.88 9.18
CA SER A 35 41.79 -51.20 8.67
C SER A 35 40.96 -50.97 7.36
N THR A 36 41.58 -51.49 6.31
CA THR A 36 41.01 -51.73 4.98
C THR A 36 39.88 -52.74 5.06
N THR A 37 38.75 -52.51 4.42
CA THR A 37 38.03 -53.58 3.70
C THR A 37 36.95 -53.02 2.75
N SER A 38 37.12 -53.36 1.49
CA SER A 38 36.15 -53.83 0.50
C SER A 38 34.99 -52.91 0.09
N SER A 39 35.18 -52.38 -1.09
CA SER A 39 34.20 -51.79 -2.00
C SER A 39 33.05 -52.72 -2.37
N ARG A 40 31.80 -52.22 -2.19
CA ARG A 40 30.62 -52.68 -2.91
C ARG A 40 29.92 -51.47 -3.46
N PRO A 41 29.71 -51.35 -4.78
CA PRO A 41 28.92 -50.22 -5.30
C PRO A 41 27.43 -50.48 -4.97
N SER A 42 26.90 -49.71 -4.04
CA SER A 42 25.46 -49.60 -3.82
C SER A 42 24.96 -48.57 -4.81
N THR A 43 24.28 -49.01 -5.84
CA THR A 43 23.47 -48.17 -6.69
C THR A 43 22.24 -47.73 -5.92
N THR A 44 22.34 -46.57 -5.30
CA THR A 44 21.17 -45.86 -4.78
C THR A 44 20.57 -45.10 -5.97
N PRO A 45 19.25 -45.21 -6.23
CA PRO A 45 18.57 -44.37 -7.21
C PRO A 45 18.67 -42.91 -6.74
N PRO A 46 18.69 -41.93 -7.67
CA PRO A 46 18.57 -40.56 -7.30
C PRO A 46 17.11 -40.29 -6.95
N ASP A 47 16.76 -40.44 -5.69
CA ASP A 47 15.51 -40.01 -5.11
C ASP A 47 15.78 -38.66 -4.43
N SER A 48 15.75 -37.65 -5.21
CA SER A 48 15.53 -36.26 -4.78
C SER A 48 14.71 -35.57 -5.84
N ALA A 49 13.38 -35.76 -5.73
CA ALA A 49 12.49 -34.72 -6.17
C ALA A 49 12.95 -33.44 -5.49
N PRO A 50 13.12 -32.34 -6.22
CA PRO A 50 13.37 -31.06 -5.59
C PRO A 50 12.15 -30.72 -4.76
N ASN A 51 12.26 -30.80 -3.44
CA ASN A 51 11.42 -30.05 -2.54
C ASN A 51 11.77 -28.56 -2.75
N ASP A 52 11.40 -28.05 -3.89
CA ASP A 52 11.45 -26.62 -4.18
C ASP A 52 10.30 -25.96 -3.43
N VAL A 53 10.47 -25.82 -2.12
CA VAL A 53 9.68 -24.88 -1.36
C VAL A 53 10.19 -23.51 -1.80
N THR A 54 9.54 -22.93 -2.79
CA THR A 54 9.82 -21.56 -3.25
C THR A 54 9.69 -20.65 -2.04
N GLU A 55 10.81 -20.26 -1.46
CA GLU A 55 10.86 -19.33 -0.34
C GLU A 55 10.71 -17.92 -0.92
N PHE A 56 9.59 -17.25 -0.61
CA PHE A 56 9.34 -15.88 -1.04
C PHE A 56 9.97 -14.91 -0.03
N THR A 57 10.73 -13.94 -0.52
CA THR A 57 11.37 -12.89 0.30
C THR A 57 10.31 -12.05 1.04
N TYR A 58 9.26 -11.68 0.32
CA TYR A 58 8.14 -10.93 0.88
C TYR A 58 6.88 -11.81 0.89
N LYS A 59 6.70 -12.53 1.96
CA LYS A 59 5.56 -13.40 2.19
C LYS A 59 4.80 -12.94 3.43
N GLY A 60 3.48 -12.74 3.27
CA GLY A 60 2.63 -12.43 4.39
C GLY A 60 2.39 -13.63 5.30
N GLU A 61 2.22 -13.38 6.59
CA GLU A 61 1.93 -14.43 7.58
C GLU A 61 0.44 -14.55 7.87
N VAL A 62 -0.26 -13.41 7.93
CA VAL A 62 -1.66 -13.31 8.34
C VAL A 62 -2.56 -13.12 7.12
N ALA A 63 -3.62 -13.91 7.01
CA ALA A 63 -4.61 -13.73 5.95
C ALA A 63 -5.22 -12.31 6.03
N ALA A 64 -5.29 -11.65 4.88
CA ALA A 64 -5.91 -10.34 4.77
C ALA A 64 -7.42 -10.45 5.01
N PRO A 65 -8.00 -9.65 5.92
CA PRO A 65 -9.44 -9.55 6.07
C PRO A 65 -10.12 -9.15 4.75
N ASP A 66 -11.16 -9.86 4.35
CA ASP A 66 -11.88 -9.56 3.11
C ASP A 66 -12.78 -8.32 3.25
N VAL A 67 -13.14 -7.74 2.11
CA VAL A 67 -14.06 -6.60 2.06
C VAL A 67 -15.49 -7.11 2.28
N PRO A 68 -16.22 -6.57 3.27
CA PRO A 68 -17.60 -7.00 3.53
C PRO A 68 -18.55 -6.62 2.38
N ASN A 69 -19.58 -7.41 2.21
CA ASN A 69 -20.64 -7.09 1.25
C ASN A 69 -21.43 -5.84 1.69
N GLY A 70 -22.01 -5.14 0.72
CA GLY A 70 -22.93 -4.03 0.95
C GLY A 70 -22.28 -2.66 1.08
N LEU A 71 -20.95 -2.55 0.92
CA LEU A 71 -20.28 -1.27 0.81
C LEU A 71 -20.40 -0.69 -0.60
N ASP A 72 -20.40 0.64 -0.70
CA ASP A 72 -20.40 1.32 -1.98
C ASP A 72 -19.01 1.27 -2.62
N TRP A 73 -19.00 0.92 -3.91
CA TRP A 73 -17.79 0.86 -4.71
C TRP A 73 -17.82 1.84 -5.86
N PHE A 74 -16.64 2.31 -6.25
CA PHE A 74 -16.40 3.23 -7.35
C PHE A 74 -15.35 2.66 -8.30
N ASN A 75 -15.41 3.07 -9.56
CA ASN A 75 -14.48 2.68 -10.64
C ASN A 75 -14.50 1.17 -10.98
N VAL A 76 -15.47 0.42 -10.50
CA VAL A 76 -15.68 -1.01 -10.80
C VAL A 76 -17.15 -1.31 -11.10
N ALA A 77 -17.40 -2.37 -11.87
CA ALA A 77 -18.76 -2.80 -12.23
C ALA A 77 -19.49 -3.49 -11.06
N ARG A 78 -18.73 -4.09 -10.16
CA ARG A 78 -19.25 -4.84 -9.00
C ARG A 78 -18.26 -4.78 -7.84
N PRO A 79 -18.72 -5.05 -6.62
CA PRO A 79 -17.82 -5.23 -5.48
C PRO A 79 -16.73 -6.26 -5.76
N LEU A 80 -15.53 -6.02 -5.24
CA LEU A 80 -14.37 -6.91 -5.34
C LEU A 80 -14.11 -7.58 -3.99
N SER A 81 -13.67 -8.83 -4.04
CA SER A 81 -13.21 -9.61 -2.89
C SER A 81 -11.70 -9.86 -2.99
N LEU A 82 -10.98 -9.65 -1.89
CA LEU A 82 -9.56 -9.98 -1.79
C LEU A 82 -9.30 -11.48 -1.91
N VAL A 83 -10.29 -12.29 -1.53
CA VAL A 83 -10.17 -13.74 -1.48
C VAL A 83 -10.42 -14.39 -2.84
N THR A 84 -11.36 -13.86 -3.62
CA THR A 84 -11.78 -14.49 -4.88
C THR A 84 -11.35 -13.72 -6.13
N ASP A 85 -11.47 -12.38 -6.11
CA ASP A 85 -11.23 -11.56 -7.31
C ASP A 85 -9.77 -11.09 -7.41
N LEU A 86 -9.11 -10.90 -6.28
CA LEU A 86 -7.76 -10.37 -6.21
C LEU A 86 -6.69 -11.42 -5.83
N ARG A 87 -7.08 -12.69 -5.78
CA ARG A 87 -6.09 -13.79 -5.66
C ARG A 87 -5.17 -13.80 -6.88
N GLY A 88 -3.88 -13.92 -6.63
CA GLY A 88 -2.86 -13.82 -7.68
C GLY A 88 -2.42 -12.39 -7.98
N LYS A 89 -3.02 -11.37 -7.38
CA LYS A 89 -2.54 -9.98 -7.45
C LYS A 89 -1.73 -9.62 -6.21
N ILE A 90 -0.72 -8.81 -6.38
CA ILE A 90 -0.15 -8.01 -5.30
C ILE A 90 -1.15 -6.89 -5.06
N VAL A 91 -1.61 -6.69 -3.82
CA VAL A 91 -2.63 -5.69 -3.53
C VAL A 91 -2.09 -4.63 -2.60
N ILE A 92 -2.35 -3.36 -2.90
CA ILE A 92 -2.22 -2.24 -1.98
C ILE A 92 -3.61 -1.77 -1.58
N LEU A 93 -3.92 -1.81 -0.29
CA LEU A 93 -5.07 -1.08 0.26
C LEU A 93 -4.57 0.29 0.71
N ASP A 94 -5.06 1.35 0.07
CA ASP A 94 -4.78 2.74 0.45
C ASP A 94 -5.92 3.30 1.30
N PHE A 95 -5.70 3.42 2.59
CA PHE A 95 -6.64 4.05 3.53
C PHE A 95 -6.48 5.56 3.46
N TRP A 96 -7.44 6.23 2.83
CA TRP A 96 -7.40 7.66 2.53
C TRP A 96 -8.68 8.41 2.87
N THR A 97 -8.61 9.73 2.84
CA THR A 97 -9.78 10.62 2.87
C THR A 97 -9.50 11.89 2.06
N GLN A 98 -10.55 12.48 1.49
CA GLN A 98 -10.42 13.66 0.64
C GLN A 98 -9.93 14.92 1.36
N GLY A 99 -10.07 14.99 2.69
CA GLY A 99 -9.63 16.10 3.53
C GLY A 99 -8.21 15.95 4.08
N CYS A 100 -7.44 14.96 3.62
CA CYS A 100 -6.09 14.68 4.07
C CYS A 100 -5.06 15.07 3.00
N VAL A 101 -4.31 16.16 3.22
CA VAL A 101 -3.30 16.63 2.26
C VAL A 101 -2.21 15.58 1.99
N ASN A 102 -1.78 14.86 3.02
CA ASN A 102 -0.75 13.81 2.87
C ASN A 102 -1.26 12.65 2.00
N CYS A 103 -2.58 12.34 2.04
CA CYS A 103 -3.16 11.35 1.14
C CYS A 103 -3.10 11.81 -0.33
N LEU A 104 -3.28 13.12 -0.56
CA LEU A 104 -3.19 13.67 -1.92
C LEU A 104 -1.77 13.55 -2.50
N HIS A 105 -0.74 13.58 -1.65
CA HIS A 105 0.64 13.38 -2.07
C HIS A 105 0.97 11.92 -2.41
N VAL A 106 0.19 10.96 -1.90
CA VAL A 106 0.36 9.52 -2.19
C VAL A 106 -0.21 9.14 -3.56
N ILE A 107 -1.26 9.82 -4.02
CA ILE A 107 -1.95 9.48 -5.29
C ILE A 107 -1.00 9.40 -6.50
N PRO A 108 -0.08 10.37 -6.74
CA PRO A 108 0.89 10.26 -7.84
C PRO A 108 1.83 9.06 -7.72
N ASP A 109 2.24 8.71 -6.49
CA ASP A 109 3.09 7.55 -6.24
C ASP A 109 2.34 6.24 -6.60
N LEU A 110 1.06 6.15 -6.22
CA LEU A 110 0.21 5.00 -6.57
C LEU A 110 0.01 4.88 -8.08
N HIS A 111 -0.30 5.97 -8.77
CA HIS A 111 -0.43 5.96 -10.25
C HIS A 111 0.84 5.45 -10.91
N ARG A 112 2.01 5.89 -10.44
CA ARG A 112 3.29 5.44 -10.97
C ARG A 112 3.50 3.94 -10.75
N LEU A 113 3.14 3.41 -9.57
CA LEU A 113 3.20 1.97 -9.31
C LEU A 113 2.23 1.18 -10.20
N GLU A 114 1.01 1.68 -10.41
CA GLU A 114 0.01 1.06 -11.30
C GLU A 114 0.49 1.02 -12.76
N GLU A 115 1.13 2.10 -13.24
CA GLU A 115 1.71 2.16 -14.59
C GLU A 115 2.90 1.21 -14.77
N GLU A 116 3.69 1.00 -13.72
CA GLU A 116 4.88 0.13 -13.78
C GLU A 116 4.55 -1.35 -13.63
N PHE A 117 3.50 -1.67 -12.85
CA PHE A 117 3.09 -3.05 -12.57
C PHE A 117 1.64 -3.36 -13.00
N PRO A 118 1.23 -3.07 -14.24
CA PRO A 118 -0.18 -3.09 -14.65
C PRO A 118 -0.83 -4.47 -14.55
N ASP A 119 -0.03 -5.53 -14.71
CA ASP A 119 -0.52 -6.90 -14.74
C ASP A 119 -0.48 -7.60 -13.37
N SER A 120 0.38 -7.17 -12.46
CA SER A 120 0.62 -7.85 -11.19
C SER A 120 0.07 -7.10 -9.98
N LEU A 121 -0.06 -5.77 -10.05
CA LEU A 121 -0.52 -4.91 -8.96
C LEU A 121 -1.99 -4.57 -9.10
N ALA A 122 -2.69 -4.54 -7.97
CA ALA A 122 -4.02 -3.96 -7.82
C ALA A 122 -4.01 -2.96 -6.67
N VAL A 123 -4.33 -1.71 -6.92
CA VAL A 123 -4.55 -0.71 -5.88
C VAL A 123 -6.04 -0.62 -5.57
N ILE A 124 -6.39 -0.61 -4.30
CA ILE A 124 -7.77 -0.43 -3.81
C ILE A 124 -7.77 0.73 -2.81
N GLY A 125 -8.40 1.83 -3.17
CA GLY A 125 -8.63 2.93 -2.25
C GLY A 125 -9.70 2.55 -1.22
N VAL A 126 -9.39 2.66 0.05
CA VAL A 126 -10.34 2.46 1.15
C VAL A 126 -10.63 3.83 1.75
N HIS A 127 -11.76 4.42 1.35
CA HIS A 127 -12.15 5.72 1.86
C HIS A 127 -12.74 5.59 3.25
N TRP A 128 -12.06 6.18 4.24
CA TRP A 128 -12.54 6.30 5.61
C TRP A 128 -12.62 7.77 5.98
N ALA A 129 -13.85 8.28 6.11
CA ALA A 129 -14.13 9.69 6.27
C ALA A 129 -13.53 10.30 7.55
N LYS A 130 -12.85 11.42 7.43
CA LYS A 130 -12.37 12.24 8.54
C LYS A 130 -13.47 13.14 9.11
N PHE A 131 -14.34 13.63 8.23
CA PHE A 131 -15.44 14.54 8.56
C PHE A 131 -16.76 13.99 8.03
N ASP A 132 -17.88 14.31 8.69
CA ASP A 132 -19.20 13.78 8.34
C ASP A 132 -19.62 14.07 6.91
N HIS A 133 -19.26 15.24 6.37
CA HIS A 133 -19.60 15.62 4.99
C HIS A 133 -18.85 14.82 3.92
N GLU A 134 -17.82 14.07 4.30
CA GLU A 134 -17.06 13.22 3.40
C GLU A 134 -17.65 11.81 3.27
N ARG A 135 -18.60 11.41 4.12
CA ARG A 135 -19.12 10.02 4.23
C ARG A 135 -19.99 9.61 3.04
N THR A 136 -20.59 10.58 2.36
CA THR A 136 -21.57 10.26 1.32
C THR A 136 -20.91 9.79 0.03
N SER A 137 -21.51 8.79 -0.63
CA SER A 137 -21.03 8.27 -1.92
C SER A 137 -20.93 9.35 -2.99
N GLU A 138 -21.82 10.38 -2.94
CA GLU A 138 -21.74 11.54 -3.83
C GLU A 138 -20.46 12.35 -3.58
N ALA A 139 -20.11 12.64 -2.32
CA ALA A 139 -18.90 13.40 -1.97
C ALA A 139 -17.64 12.65 -2.38
N ILE A 140 -17.61 11.34 -2.13
CA ILE A 140 -16.49 10.45 -2.50
C ILE A 140 -16.34 10.40 -4.02
N GLY A 141 -17.43 10.20 -4.77
CA GLY A 141 -17.41 10.19 -6.23
C GLY A 141 -16.87 11.49 -6.85
N LYS A 142 -17.25 12.65 -6.28
CA LYS A 142 -16.69 13.95 -6.66
C LYS A 142 -15.21 14.08 -6.33
N ALA A 143 -14.78 13.55 -5.19
CA ALA A 143 -13.37 13.55 -4.80
C ALA A 143 -12.53 12.66 -5.73
N ILE A 144 -12.97 11.45 -6.02
CA ILE A 144 -12.34 10.52 -6.98
C ILE A 144 -12.15 11.20 -8.33
N GLN A 145 -13.19 11.83 -8.86
CA GLN A 145 -13.12 12.54 -10.13
C GLN A 145 -12.16 13.74 -10.08
N ARG A 146 -12.24 14.58 -9.04
CA ARG A 146 -11.37 15.75 -8.85
C ARG A 146 -9.89 15.37 -8.73
N LEU A 147 -9.60 14.24 -8.07
CA LEU A 147 -8.24 13.78 -7.79
C LEU A 147 -7.69 12.86 -8.88
N GLY A 148 -8.51 12.53 -9.90
CA GLY A 148 -8.11 11.66 -11.00
C GLY A 148 -7.84 10.21 -10.59
N ILE A 149 -8.42 9.74 -9.48
CA ILE A 149 -8.26 8.36 -9.01
C ILE A 149 -8.94 7.41 -10.00
N GLN A 150 -8.19 6.45 -10.53
CA GLN A 150 -8.68 5.50 -11.54
C GLN A 150 -8.89 4.10 -10.97
N HIS A 151 -8.13 3.72 -9.96
CA HIS A 151 -8.29 2.42 -9.30
C HIS A 151 -9.62 2.29 -8.57
N PRO A 152 -10.04 1.05 -8.23
CA PRO A 152 -11.20 0.79 -7.40
C PRO A 152 -11.15 1.53 -6.07
N VAL A 153 -12.28 2.08 -5.66
CA VAL A 153 -12.42 2.68 -4.33
C VAL A 153 -13.64 2.08 -3.64
N VAL A 154 -13.49 1.75 -2.37
CA VAL A 154 -14.58 1.32 -1.48
C VAL A 154 -14.83 2.36 -0.38
N ASN A 155 -16.09 2.63 -0.08
CA ASN A 155 -16.49 3.48 1.04
C ASN A 155 -16.60 2.65 2.32
N ASP A 156 -15.64 2.79 3.22
CA ASP A 156 -15.65 2.16 4.56
C ASP A 156 -16.40 3.03 5.57
N ASP A 157 -17.67 3.33 5.30
CA ASP A 157 -18.51 4.26 6.08
C ASP A 157 -18.73 3.79 7.52
N HIS A 158 -18.72 2.48 7.76
CA HIS A 158 -18.85 1.85 9.07
C HIS A 158 -17.51 1.49 9.72
N GLU A 159 -16.39 1.88 9.11
CA GLU A 159 -15.03 1.65 9.61
C GLU A 159 -14.69 0.16 9.83
N TYR A 160 -15.31 -0.73 9.07
CA TYR A 160 -15.05 -2.17 9.21
C TYR A 160 -13.62 -2.51 8.78
N LEU A 161 -13.22 -2.08 7.58
CA LEU A 161 -11.86 -2.33 7.08
C LEU A 161 -10.82 -1.64 7.93
N ARG A 162 -11.04 -0.36 8.28
CA ARG A 162 -10.17 0.36 9.18
C ARG A 162 -9.88 -0.41 10.47
N ARG A 163 -10.93 -0.95 11.12
CA ARG A 163 -10.80 -1.71 12.38
C ARG A 163 -10.14 -3.07 12.16
N SER A 164 -10.50 -3.78 11.08
CA SER A 164 -9.95 -5.09 10.75
C SER A 164 -8.45 -5.03 10.49
N TYR A 165 -7.98 -4.00 9.80
CA TYR A 165 -6.56 -3.74 9.55
C TYR A 165 -5.87 -2.89 10.63
N ARG A 166 -6.61 -2.49 11.69
CA ARG A 166 -6.12 -1.68 12.82
C ARG A 166 -5.51 -0.35 12.39
N VAL A 167 -6.02 0.25 11.33
CA VAL A 167 -5.56 1.54 10.80
C VAL A 167 -5.97 2.67 11.75
N GLN A 168 -5.04 3.59 12.04
CA GLN A 168 -5.26 4.68 12.99
C GLN A 168 -4.95 6.06 12.42
N ALA A 169 -4.37 6.15 11.23
CA ALA A 169 -3.93 7.39 10.60
C ALA A 169 -4.15 7.37 9.09
N TRP A 170 -4.13 8.55 8.48
CA TRP A 170 -4.13 8.75 7.03
C TRP A 170 -2.83 9.45 6.58
N PRO A 171 -2.27 9.06 5.44
CA PRO A 171 -2.54 7.82 4.71
C PRO A 171 -1.96 6.61 5.44
N THR A 172 -2.56 5.44 5.25
CA THR A 172 -1.97 4.16 5.64
C THR A 172 -2.16 3.17 4.49
N LEU A 173 -1.08 2.52 4.09
CA LEU A 173 -1.07 1.55 3.03
C LEU A 173 -0.79 0.16 3.60
N VAL A 174 -1.55 -0.83 3.13
CA VAL A 174 -1.38 -2.24 3.49
C VAL A 174 -1.01 -3.01 2.23
N LEU A 175 0.16 -3.66 2.25
CA LEU A 175 0.63 -4.52 1.17
C LEU A 175 0.21 -5.96 1.44
N ILE A 176 -0.37 -6.60 0.43
CA ILE A 176 -0.89 -7.97 0.49
C ILE A 176 -0.25 -8.77 -0.65
N ASP A 177 0.19 -9.98 -0.36
CA ASP A 177 0.80 -10.88 -1.34
C ASP A 177 -0.24 -11.58 -2.24
N PRO A 178 0.18 -12.21 -3.36
CA PRO A 178 -0.72 -12.93 -4.27
C PRO A 178 -1.47 -14.10 -3.62
N LEU A 179 -1.01 -14.55 -2.46
CA LEU A 179 -1.70 -15.56 -1.65
C LEU A 179 -2.73 -14.96 -0.71
N GLY A 180 -2.99 -13.64 -0.78
CA GLY A 180 -3.96 -12.93 0.05
C GLY A 180 -3.54 -12.79 1.50
N ARG A 181 -2.25 -12.57 1.76
CA ARG A 181 -1.70 -12.40 3.11
C ARG A 181 -1.06 -11.03 3.26
N VAL A 182 -1.22 -10.42 4.42
CA VAL A 182 -0.62 -9.12 4.74
C VAL A 182 0.89 -9.25 4.88
N VAL A 183 1.62 -8.55 4.00
CA VAL A 183 3.09 -8.47 4.00
C VAL A 183 3.57 -7.38 4.94
N GLY A 184 2.92 -6.21 4.89
CA GLY A 184 3.34 -5.08 5.71
C GLY A 184 2.33 -3.93 5.68
N VAL A 185 2.56 -2.97 6.57
CA VAL A 185 1.76 -1.76 6.72
C VAL A 185 2.70 -0.56 6.78
N HIS A 186 2.41 0.47 5.99
CA HIS A 186 3.13 1.74 6.00
C HIS A 186 2.16 2.89 6.25
N ALA A 187 2.49 3.77 7.19
CA ALA A 187 1.74 4.98 7.46
C ALA A 187 2.58 6.20 7.08
N GLY A 188 2.05 7.05 6.21
CA GLY A 188 2.72 8.26 5.75
C GLY A 188 2.93 8.32 4.24
N GLU A 189 3.70 9.32 3.82
CA GLU A 189 4.04 9.63 2.42
C GLU A 189 5.31 8.88 1.97
N GLY A 190 5.76 9.14 0.72
CA GLY A 190 6.99 8.55 0.16
C GLY A 190 6.81 7.08 -0.22
N VAL A 191 5.66 6.77 -0.77
CA VAL A 191 5.21 5.40 -1.06
C VAL A 191 6.01 4.75 -2.18
N TYR A 192 6.23 5.45 -3.29
CA TYR A 192 6.86 4.88 -4.46
C TYR A 192 8.24 4.26 -4.17
N PRO A 193 9.24 4.99 -3.60
CA PRO A 193 10.57 4.43 -3.37
C PRO A 193 10.60 3.29 -2.34
N LEU A 194 9.55 3.18 -1.52
CA LEU A 194 9.42 2.12 -0.53
C LEU A 194 8.80 0.85 -1.11
N PHE A 195 7.76 1.00 -1.95
CA PHE A 195 6.96 -0.12 -2.44
C PHE A 195 7.48 -0.68 -3.76
N GLU A 196 8.03 0.15 -4.65
CA GLU A 196 8.53 -0.28 -5.95
C GLU A 196 9.49 -1.49 -5.86
N PRO A 197 10.59 -1.44 -5.07
CA PRO A 197 11.53 -2.56 -5.03
C PRO A 197 10.94 -3.84 -4.42
N VAL A 198 9.97 -3.68 -3.51
CA VAL A 198 9.26 -4.80 -2.89
C VAL A 198 8.32 -5.46 -3.90
N ILE A 199 7.53 -4.66 -4.63
CA ILE A 199 6.58 -5.14 -5.64
C ILE A 199 7.33 -5.80 -6.80
N ASP A 200 8.44 -5.22 -7.26
CA ASP A 200 9.28 -5.78 -8.31
C ASP A 200 9.83 -7.16 -7.89
N GLN A 201 10.37 -7.29 -6.67
CA GLN A 201 10.83 -8.57 -6.16
C GLN A 201 9.70 -9.60 -6.04
N MET A 202 8.53 -9.19 -5.50
CA MET A 202 7.35 -10.06 -5.42
C MET A 202 6.88 -10.49 -6.80
N THR A 203 6.83 -9.57 -7.77
CA THR A 203 6.42 -9.88 -9.14
C THR A 203 7.33 -10.92 -9.78
N ARG A 204 8.65 -10.84 -9.57
CA ARG A 204 9.59 -11.84 -10.05
C ARG A 204 9.42 -13.20 -9.38
N GLU A 205 9.37 -13.23 -8.05
CA GLU A 205 9.32 -14.48 -7.28
C GLU A 205 7.99 -15.22 -7.48
N TYR A 206 6.86 -14.52 -7.29
CA TYR A 206 5.54 -15.12 -7.48
C TYR A 206 5.23 -15.41 -8.95
N GLY A 207 5.78 -14.60 -9.88
CA GLY A 207 5.70 -14.86 -11.32
C GLY A 207 6.44 -16.14 -11.72
N ALA A 208 7.66 -16.35 -11.22
CA ALA A 208 8.43 -17.59 -11.45
C ALA A 208 7.71 -18.83 -10.90
N ALA A 209 6.93 -18.68 -9.82
CA ALA A 209 6.09 -19.73 -9.24
C ALA A 209 4.72 -19.88 -9.94
N ASN A 210 4.41 -19.11 -10.99
CA ASN A 210 3.10 -19.05 -11.67
C ASN A 210 1.94 -18.74 -10.72
N LEU A 211 2.16 -17.87 -9.74
CA LEU A 211 1.18 -17.44 -8.74
C LEU A 211 0.63 -16.03 -9.00
N ILE A 212 1.10 -15.33 -10.05
CA ILE A 212 0.55 -14.05 -10.49
C ILE A 212 -0.60 -14.28 -11.47
N ASP A 213 -1.73 -13.63 -11.21
CA ASP A 213 -2.83 -13.53 -12.16
C ASP A 213 -2.65 -12.25 -13.00
N VAL A 214 -2.30 -12.41 -14.26
CA VAL A 214 -2.05 -11.30 -15.20
C VAL A 214 -3.34 -10.76 -15.85
N ARG A 215 -4.51 -11.31 -15.54
CA ARG A 215 -5.77 -10.80 -16.09
C ARG A 215 -6.03 -9.38 -15.56
N PRO A 216 -6.36 -8.41 -16.43
CA PRO A 216 -6.66 -7.07 -15.98
C PRO A 216 -7.93 -7.05 -15.14
N LEU A 217 -8.00 -6.10 -14.18
CA LEU A 217 -9.23 -5.81 -13.46
C LEU A 217 -10.22 -5.12 -14.42
N GLU A 218 -11.50 -5.50 -14.34
CA GLU A 218 -12.57 -4.84 -15.07
C GLU A 218 -12.91 -3.49 -14.41
N LEU A 219 -12.16 -2.45 -14.79
CA LEU A 219 -12.39 -1.10 -14.31
C LEU A 219 -13.45 -0.40 -15.16
N ILE A 220 -14.38 0.28 -14.53
CA ILE A 220 -15.24 1.27 -15.19
C ILE A 220 -14.55 2.61 -15.06
N ALA A 221 -13.69 2.92 -16.01
CA ALA A 221 -13.16 4.27 -16.12
C ALA A 221 -14.31 5.24 -16.38
N LYS A 222 -14.74 5.97 -15.37
CA LYS A 222 -15.46 7.22 -15.62
C LYS A 222 -14.42 8.21 -16.09
N SER A 223 -14.27 8.32 -17.41
CA SER A 223 -13.42 9.32 -18.01
C SER A 223 -13.73 10.67 -17.39
N PRO A 224 -12.74 11.44 -16.92
CA PRO A 224 -12.94 12.84 -16.48
C PRO A 224 -13.61 13.70 -17.56
N ASP A 225 -13.48 13.28 -18.81
CA ASP A 225 -13.97 13.97 -20.00
C ASP A 225 -15.42 13.65 -20.39
N SER A 226 -16.17 12.89 -19.59
CA SER A 226 -17.52 12.44 -20.00
C SER A 226 -18.57 13.55 -20.07
N ILE A 227 -18.30 14.75 -19.57
CA ILE A 227 -19.07 15.98 -19.83
C ILE A 227 -18.05 17.10 -20.02
N PRO A 228 -17.87 17.65 -21.23
CA PRO A 228 -17.05 18.83 -21.43
C PRO A 228 -17.72 20.01 -20.72
N THR A 229 -17.38 20.24 -19.47
CA THR A 229 -17.82 21.39 -18.71
C THR A 229 -16.90 22.55 -19.02
N VAL A 230 -17.47 23.74 -19.18
CA VAL A 230 -16.69 24.98 -19.39
C VAL A 230 -15.74 25.23 -18.21
N LEU A 231 -16.16 24.82 -16.99
CA LEU A 231 -15.39 24.89 -15.75
C LEU A 231 -15.39 23.52 -15.07
N SER A 232 -14.28 23.19 -14.43
CA SER A 232 -14.14 21.98 -13.62
C SER A 232 -13.71 22.33 -12.20
N PHE A 233 -14.57 22.05 -11.22
CA PHE A 233 -14.36 22.35 -9.80
C PHE A 233 -13.89 23.80 -9.54
N PRO A 234 -14.64 24.83 -9.96
CA PRO A 234 -14.25 26.21 -9.73
C PRO A 234 -14.18 26.52 -8.23
N GLY A 235 -12.99 26.91 -7.77
CA GLY A 235 -12.71 27.10 -6.34
C GLY A 235 -13.08 28.49 -5.85
N LYS A 236 -12.68 29.54 -6.57
CA LYS A 236 -12.93 30.95 -6.20
C LYS A 236 -13.26 31.79 -7.40
N VAL A 237 -14.04 32.86 -7.16
CA VAL A 237 -14.35 33.91 -8.14
C VAL A 237 -13.95 35.26 -7.54
N LEU A 238 -13.26 36.06 -8.31
CA LEU A 238 -12.92 37.46 -7.98
C LEU A 238 -13.43 38.37 -9.08
N ALA A 239 -14.23 39.38 -8.72
CA ALA A 239 -14.62 40.46 -9.62
C ALA A 239 -13.50 41.50 -9.67
N ASP A 240 -13.18 42.01 -10.88
CA ASP A 240 -12.28 43.15 -11.04
C ASP A 240 -12.98 44.41 -10.56
N PRO A 241 -12.48 45.12 -9.54
CA PRO A 241 -13.14 46.31 -9.03
C PRO A 241 -12.98 47.54 -9.96
N PHE A 242 -12.13 47.46 -10.98
CA PHE A 242 -11.81 48.54 -11.90
C PHE A 242 -12.15 48.22 -13.36
N GLY A 243 -12.60 47.01 -13.65
CA GLY A 243 -12.96 46.54 -14.98
C GLY A 243 -14.15 45.59 -14.95
N ASP A 244 -14.71 45.31 -16.11
CA ASP A 244 -15.84 44.39 -16.25
C ASP A 244 -15.37 42.96 -16.49
N ARG A 245 -14.60 42.42 -15.54
CA ARG A 245 -13.97 41.07 -15.64
C ARG A 245 -14.20 40.24 -14.39
N LEU A 246 -14.33 38.93 -14.59
CA LEU A 246 -14.29 37.95 -13.53
C LEU A 246 -13.04 37.06 -13.69
N PHE A 247 -12.37 36.80 -12.60
CA PHE A 247 -11.31 35.80 -12.50
C PHE A 247 -11.86 34.58 -11.78
N ILE A 248 -11.84 33.43 -12.44
CA ILE A 248 -12.38 32.17 -11.91
C ILE A 248 -11.23 31.18 -11.79
N ALA A 249 -10.92 30.75 -10.57
CA ALA A 249 -9.98 29.64 -10.34
C ALA A 249 -10.65 28.33 -10.74
N ASP A 250 -10.35 27.81 -11.93
CA ASP A 250 -10.85 26.56 -12.48
C ASP A 250 -9.91 25.42 -12.08
N SER A 251 -10.07 24.99 -10.82
CA SER A 251 -9.11 24.14 -10.11
C SER A 251 -8.94 22.75 -10.76
N GLY A 252 -10.03 22.19 -11.28
CA GLY A 252 -9.98 20.88 -11.96
C GLY A 252 -9.28 20.91 -13.32
N HIS A 253 -9.19 22.10 -13.96
CA HIS A 253 -8.42 22.28 -15.20
C HIS A 253 -7.07 22.98 -14.97
N HIS A 254 -6.66 23.19 -13.72
CA HIS A 254 -5.40 23.84 -13.36
C HIS A 254 -5.16 25.19 -14.06
N ARG A 255 -6.22 26.02 -14.18
CA ARG A 255 -6.19 27.30 -14.89
C ARG A 255 -6.99 28.38 -14.17
N VAL A 256 -6.75 29.63 -14.56
CA VAL A 256 -7.62 30.77 -14.25
C VAL A 256 -8.36 31.20 -15.51
N VAL A 257 -9.65 31.20 -15.46
CA VAL A 257 -10.52 31.73 -16.54
C VAL A 257 -10.79 33.21 -16.27
N ILE A 258 -10.61 34.03 -17.30
CA ILE A 258 -10.93 35.47 -17.29
C ILE A 258 -12.06 35.70 -18.27
N THR A 259 -13.11 36.30 -17.82
CA THR A 259 -14.33 36.59 -18.62
C THR A 259 -14.75 38.03 -18.46
#